data_7287c577ce9aa82de977802c97f9af9f
#
_entry.id   7287c577ce9aa82de977802c97f9af9f
#
_cell.length_a   1.000
_cell.length_b   1.000
_cell.length_c   1.000
_cell.angle_alpha   90.00
_cell.angle_beta   90.00
_cell.angle_gamma   90.00
#
_symmetry.space_group_name_H-M   'P 1'
#
loop_
_entity.id
_entity.type
_entity.pdbx_description
1 polymer ?
#
loop_
_entity_poly.entity_id
_entity_poly.type
_entity_poly.pdbx_seq_one_letter_code
_entity_poly.pdbx_strand_id
1 'polypeptide(L)'
;MSLPNYILLGAAKSATTSIYDILKQHQDIFAPEFKEPHFFDFDENFSKGLDWYSTTYYKNVKKEKVVFDFTPTYLYFSNCAERIHKSFGSNIKFIVLIRNPV
;
A
#
# COMPACT_ATOMS: atom_id res chain seq x y z
N MET A 1 15.03 0.96 7.96
CA MET A 1 13.72 1.55 7.65
C MET A 1 12.90 0.55 6.83
N SER A 2 11.71 0.22 7.28
CA SER A 2 10.86 -0.73 6.58
C SER A 2 9.84 -0.01 5.73
N LEU A 3 9.69 -0.44 4.49
CA LEU A 3 8.76 0.14 3.52
C LEU A 3 8.05 -0.99 2.78
N PRO A 4 6.89 -0.72 2.17
CA PRO A 4 6.21 -1.76 1.43
C PRO A 4 6.98 -2.15 0.17
N ASN A 5 6.83 -3.41 -0.22
CA ASN A 5 7.33 -3.90 -1.49
C ASN A 5 6.19 -4.32 -2.43
N TYR A 6 4.96 -4.25 -1.96
CA TYR A 6 3.75 -4.51 -2.74
C TYR A 6 2.74 -3.41 -2.49
N ILE A 7 2.08 -2.98 -3.55
CA ILE A 7 0.96 -2.03 -3.44
C ILE A 7 -0.27 -2.68 -4.06
N LEU A 8 -1.34 -2.74 -3.28
CA LEU A 8 -2.61 -3.25 -3.77
C LEU A 8 -3.45 -2.08 -4.26
N LEU A 9 -3.75 -2.10 -5.54
CA LEU A 9 -4.60 -1.11 -6.18
C LEU A 9 -5.93 -1.77 -6.49
N GLY A 10 -6.98 -1.00 -6.56
CA GLY A 10 -8.24 -1.58 -6.95
C GLY A 10 -9.36 -0.59 -6.93
N ALA A 11 -10.47 -1.01 -7.51
CA ALA A 11 -11.68 -0.21 -7.43
C ALA A 11 -12.14 -0.13 -6.00
N ALA A 12 -12.49 1.08 -5.56
CA ALA A 12 -13.08 1.25 -4.25
C ALA A 12 -14.33 0.38 -4.14
N LYS A 13 -14.61 -0.10 -2.93
CA LYS A 13 -15.74 -0.97 -2.65
C LYS A 13 -15.67 -2.33 -3.35
N SER A 14 -14.51 -2.73 -3.80
CA SER A 14 -14.31 -4.08 -4.29
C SER A 14 -14.03 -4.99 -3.08
N ALA A 15 -13.57 -6.22 -3.35
CA ALA A 15 -13.28 -7.19 -2.29
C ALA A 15 -11.99 -6.88 -1.51
N THR A 16 -11.47 -5.65 -1.56
CA THR A 16 -10.19 -5.31 -0.93
C THR A 16 -10.20 -5.53 0.57
N THR A 17 -11.32 -5.26 1.25
CA THR A 17 -11.40 -5.45 2.70
C THR A 17 -11.28 -6.92 3.08
N SER A 18 -11.97 -7.80 2.35
CA SER A 18 -11.89 -9.23 2.60
C SER A 18 -10.48 -9.77 2.33
N ILE A 19 -9.85 -9.31 1.26
CA ILE A 19 -8.50 -9.71 0.92
C ILE A 19 -7.51 -9.21 1.98
N TYR A 20 -7.67 -7.98 2.43
CA TYR A 20 -6.85 -7.43 3.50
C TYR A 20 -6.92 -8.31 4.76
N ASP A 21 -8.14 -8.69 5.17
CA ASP A 21 -8.33 -9.49 6.36
C ASP A 21 -7.71 -10.88 6.21
N ILE A 22 -7.80 -11.47 5.03
CA ILE A 22 -7.20 -12.78 4.77
C ILE A 22 -5.68 -12.69 4.77
N LEU A 23 -5.12 -11.72 4.07
CA LEU A 23 -3.66 -11.62 3.90
C LEU A 23 -2.95 -11.27 5.19
N LYS A 24 -3.52 -10.42 6.03
CA LYS A 24 -2.86 -10.03 7.26
C LYS A 24 -2.74 -11.18 8.27
N GLN A 25 -3.47 -12.27 8.06
CA GLN A 25 -3.36 -13.45 8.91
C GLN A 25 -2.17 -14.33 8.54
N HIS A 26 -1.56 -14.08 7.37
CA HIS A 26 -0.44 -14.90 6.91
C HIS A 26 0.86 -14.41 7.54
N GLN A 27 1.65 -15.35 8.09
CA GLN A 27 2.85 -14.99 8.85
C GLN A 27 3.93 -14.31 8.02
N ASP A 28 3.97 -14.52 6.70
CA ASP A 28 4.97 -13.91 5.82
C ASP A 28 4.49 -12.61 5.18
N ILE A 29 3.31 -12.14 5.56
CA ILE A 29 2.71 -10.94 4.99
C ILE A 29 2.46 -9.93 6.09
N PHE A 30 2.92 -8.71 5.87
CA PHE A 30 2.64 -7.59 6.75
C PHE A 30 1.69 -6.64 6.06
N ALA A 31 0.59 -6.31 6.73
CA ALA A 31 -0.32 -5.26 6.32
C ALA A 31 -0.46 -4.29 7.49
N PRO A 32 -0.42 -2.97 7.26
CA PRO A 32 -0.52 -2.01 8.35
C PRO A 32 -1.83 -2.18 9.13
N GLU A 33 -1.78 -1.86 10.41
CA GLU A 33 -2.97 -1.89 11.25
C GLU A 33 -4.07 -1.03 10.67
N PHE A 34 -3.70 0.15 10.18
CA PHE A 34 -4.61 1.00 9.42
C PHE A 34 -4.51 0.61 7.96
N LYS A 35 -5.61 0.12 7.41
CA LYS A 35 -5.66 -0.49 6.10
C LYS A 35 -5.13 0.40 4.98
N GLU A 36 -5.46 1.69 5.01
CA GLU A 36 -5.15 2.60 3.92
C GLU A 36 -4.29 3.76 4.39
N PRO A 37 -2.96 3.66 4.22
CA PRO A 37 -2.06 4.74 4.62
C PRO A 37 -2.28 6.07 3.91
N HIS A 38 -2.75 6.07 2.66
CA HIS A 38 -2.94 7.30 1.88
C HIS A 38 -1.68 8.16 1.82
N PHE A 39 -0.53 7.54 1.64
CA PHE A 39 0.72 8.28 1.59
C PHE A 39 0.93 8.95 0.23
N PHE A 40 0.70 8.21 -0.85
CA PHE A 40 1.02 8.72 -2.19
C PHE A 40 -0.10 9.56 -2.81
N ASP A 41 -1.32 9.46 -2.30
CA ASP A 41 -2.45 10.22 -2.84
C ASP A 41 -2.74 11.52 -2.08
N PHE A 42 -2.37 11.59 -0.82
CA PHE A 42 -2.58 12.79 -0.01
C PHE A 42 -1.29 13.63 0.01
N ASP A 43 -1.36 14.84 -0.53
CA ASP A 43 -0.19 15.72 -0.58
C ASP A 43 0.40 15.97 0.80
N GLU A 44 -0.48 16.17 1.78
CA GLU A 44 -0.03 16.40 3.15
C GLU A 44 0.80 15.24 3.68
N ASN A 45 0.34 14.01 3.45
CA ASN A 45 1.06 12.84 3.93
C ASN A 45 2.37 12.65 3.16
N PHE A 46 2.34 12.82 1.86
CA PHE A 46 3.54 12.64 1.03
C PHE A 46 4.63 13.63 1.40
N SER A 47 4.24 14.85 1.76
CA SER A 47 5.19 15.88 2.15
C SER A 47 5.95 15.56 3.45
N LYS A 48 5.42 14.67 4.26
CA LYS A 48 6.07 14.26 5.51
C LYS A 48 7.26 13.32 5.28
N GLY A 49 7.38 12.74 4.10
CA GLY A 49 8.54 11.95 3.71
C GLY A 49 8.45 10.46 4.03
N LEU A 50 9.36 9.71 3.44
CA LEU A 50 9.37 8.25 3.59
C LEU A 50 9.66 7.80 5.03
N ASP A 51 10.45 8.56 5.78
CA ASP A 51 10.73 8.22 7.17
C ASP A 51 9.45 8.25 8.01
N TRP A 52 8.60 9.25 7.80
CA TRP A 52 7.32 9.32 8.48
C TRP A 52 6.43 8.15 8.09
N TYR A 53 6.38 7.83 6.79
CA TYR A 53 5.58 6.74 6.27
C TYR A 53 6.01 5.40 6.90
N SER A 54 7.31 5.15 6.90
CA SER A 54 7.86 3.94 7.49
C SER A 54 7.58 3.85 8.99
N THR A 55 7.82 4.91 9.71
CA THR A 55 7.67 4.94 11.17
C THR A 55 6.20 4.82 11.57
N THR A 56 5.32 5.43 10.81
CA THR A 56 3.89 5.46 11.15
C THR A 56 3.22 4.12 10.92
N TYR A 57 3.54 3.46 9.80
CA TYR A 57 2.79 2.27 9.37
C TYR A 57 3.59 0.97 9.38
N TYR A 58 4.91 1.03 9.31
CA TYR A 58 5.72 -0.16 9.07
C TYR A 58 6.78 -0.42 10.15
N LYS A 59 6.68 0.24 11.28
CA LYS A 59 7.66 0.05 12.35
C LYS A 59 7.65 -1.36 12.94
N ASN A 60 6.54 -2.06 12.81
CA ASN A 60 6.39 -3.41 13.35
C ASN A 60 6.75 -4.53 12.38
N VAL A 61 7.23 -4.17 11.19
CA VAL A 61 7.71 -5.16 10.22
C VAL A 61 8.95 -5.84 10.79
N LYS A 62 8.96 -7.17 10.76
CA LYS A 62 10.09 -7.96 11.27
C LYS A 62 10.73 -8.80 10.18
N LYS A 63 10.16 -9.95 9.88
CA LYS A 63 10.72 -10.90 8.91
C LYS A 63 9.81 -11.16 7.73
N GLU A 64 8.70 -10.48 7.65
CA GLU A 64 7.73 -10.70 6.59
C GLU A 64 8.35 -10.38 5.23
N LYS A 65 8.17 -11.31 4.30
CA LYS A 65 8.71 -11.16 2.94
C LYS A 65 7.86 -10.24 2.08
N VAL A 66 6.58 -10.13 2.40
CA VAL A 66 5.63 -9.33 1.65
C VAL A 66 5.08 -8.26 2.57
N VAL A 67 5.29 -7.00 2.21
CA VAL A 67 4.83 -5.86 2.99
C VAL A 67 3.95 -5.02 2.07
N PHE A 68 2.69 -4.90 2.43
CA PHE A 68 1.68 -4.26 1.59
C PHE A 68 1.34 -2.84 2.00
N ASP A 69 1.00 -2.04 1.00
CA ASP A 69 0.21 -0.83 1.18
C ASP A 69 -1.12 -1.06 0.47
N PHE A 70 -2.21 -1.03 1.23
CA PHE A 70 -3.57 -1.23 0.74
C PHE A 70 -4.29 0.11 0.63
N THR A 71 -3.98 0.88 -0.38
CA THR A 71 -4.67 2.14 -0.63
C THR A 71 -5.27 2.13 -2.04
N PRO A 72 -6.49 1.60 -2.19
CA PRO A 72 -7.10 1.44 -3.52
C PRO A 72 -7.18 2.73 -4.32
N THR A 73 -7.34 3.88 -3.66
CA THR A 73 -7.48 5.17 -4.33
C THR A 73 -6.23 5.61 -5.08
N TYR A 74 -5.07 5.00 -4.86
CA TYR A 74 -3.88 5.31 -5.66
C TYR A 74 -4.14 5.10 -7.16
N LEU A 75 -5.05 4.20 -7.51
CA LEU A 75 -5.37 3.92 -8.90
C LEU A 75 -6.00 5.12 -9.62
N TYR A 76 -6.68 5.98 -8.87
CA TYR A 76 -7.47 7.07 -9.47
C TYR A 76 -6.70 8.37 -9.64
N PHE A 77 -5.49 8.47 -9.11
CA PHE A 77 -4.72 9.72 -9.15
C PHE A 77 -3.41 9.50 -9.88
N SER A 78 -3.24 10.20 -11.00
CA SER A 78 -2.07 10.02 -11.85
C SER A 78 -0.76 10.37 -11.15
N ASN A 79 -0.78 11.32 -10.21
CA ASN A 79 0.43 11.69 -9.48
C ASN A 79 0.92 10.59 -8.53
N CYS A 80 0.06 9.63 -8.17
CA CYS A 80 0.48 8.53 -7.31
C CYS A 80 1.51 7.64 -8.00
N ALA A 81 1.29 7.31 -9.27
CA ALA A 81 2.24 6.49 -10.02
C ALA A 81 3.62 7.14 -10.08
N GLU A 82 3.66 8.45 -10.33
CA GLU A 82 4.90 9.20 -10.37
C GLU A 82 5.61 9.20 -9.02
N ARG A 83 4.87 9.45 -7.95
CA ARG A 83 5.42 9.47 -6.60
C ARG A 83 5.95 8.11 -6.16
N ILE A 84 5.23 7.04 -6.51
CA ILE A 84 5.66 5.68 -6.20
C ILE A 84 6.94 5.35 -6.96
N HIS A 85 7.00 5.71 -8.23
CA HIS A 85 8.21 5.47 -9.03
C HIS A 85 9.41 6.24 -8.49
N LYS A 86 9.21 7.49 -8.10
CA LYS A 86 10.28 8.29 -7.51
C LYS A 86 10.80 7.68 -6.21
N SER A 87 9.91 7.09 -5.42
CA SER A 87 10.27 6.57 -4.11
C SER A 87 10.91 5.19 -4.18
N PHE A 88 10.45 4.33 -5.08
CA PHE A 88 10.85 2.92 -5.11
C PHE A 88 11.50 2.48 -6.41
N GLY A 89 11.42 3.27 -7.46
CA GLY A 89 11.91 2.85 -8.77
C GLY A 89 11.14 1.64 -9.27
N SER A 90 11.84 0.62 -9.74
CA SER A 90 11.22 -0.61 -10.24
C SER A 90 11.17 -1.71 -9.19
N ASN A 91 11.49 -1.41 -7.93
CA ASN A 91 11.56 -2.41 -6.86
C ASN A 91 10.22 -2.67 -6.19
N ILE A 92 9.15 -2.08 -6.67
CA ILE A 92 7.82 -2.23 -6.10
C ILE A 92 6.96 -3.08 -7.03
N LYS A 93 6.14 -3.94 -6.46
CA LYS A 93 5.20 -4.78 -7.23
C LYS A 93 3.79 -4.32 -6.98
N PHE A 94 2.96 -4.43 -8.01
CA PHE A 94 1.57 -4.00 -7.94
C PHE A 94 0.63 -5.18 -8.10
N ILE A 95 -0.42 -5.19 -7.31
CA ILE A 95 -1.54 -6.10 -7.48
C ILE A 95 -2.76 -5.24 -7.71
N VAL A 96 -3.44 -5.47 -8.83
CA VAL A 96 -4.63 -4.70 -9.20
C VAL A 96 -5.84 -5.62 -9.10
N LEU A 97 -6.80 -5.22 -8.27
CA LEU A 97 -8.06 -5.94 -8.18
C LEU A 97 -9.06 -5.30 -9.13
N ILE A 98 -9.57 -6.11 -10.03
CA ILE A 98 -10.55 -5.66 -11.00
C ILE A 98 -11.88 -6.29 -10.64
N ARG A 99 -12.87 -5.46 -10.41
CA ARG A 99 -14.22 -5.94 -10.14
C ARG A 99 -14.99 -6.00 -11.45
N ASN A 100 -15.64 -7.14 -11.67
CA ASN A 100 -16.49 -7.29 -12.84
C ASN A 100 -17.74 -6.42 -12.67
N PRO A 101 -17.97 -5.45 -13.55
CA PRO A 101 -19.18 -4.64 -13.44
C PRO A 101 -20.39 -5.46 -13.87
N VAL A 102 -21.29 -5.63 -12.96
CA VAL A 102 -22.53 -6.34 -13.22
C VAL A 102 -23.71 -5.40 -13.08
#